data_26e62852c4513d5c5204bcb3630444f7
#
_entry.id   26e62852c4513d5c5204bcb3630444f7
#
_cell.length_a   1.000
_cell.length_b   1.000
_cell.length_c   1.000
_cell.angle_alpha   90.00
_cell.angle_beta   90.00
_cell.angle_gamma   90.00
#
_symmetry.space_group_name_H-M   'P 1'
#
loop_
_entity.id
_entity.type
_entity.pdbx_description
1 polymer ?
#
loop_
_entity_poly.entity_id
_entity_poly.type
_entity_poly.pdbx_seq_one_letter_code
_entity_poly.pdbx_strand_id
1 'polypeptide(L)'
;MSSTGEDTLAARGGHVLAEAVGGPPDVVLIAAAGEEPVALRAREILQAAGVASRVVAMPRPARFERQPAEYRERVLPRGVARVSVGAGSSLGWYALAGQAGAPVGLAGAGLSAPYQTLYEQVAFAAERVAAQARQRLVEGRERAA
;
A
#
# COMPACT_ATOMS: atom_id res chain seq x y z
N MET A 1 5.34 26.37 -12.32
CA MET A 1 4.25 25.87 -11.51
C MET A 1 4.57 24.52 -10.97
N SER A 2 5.27 24.51 -9.89
CA SER A 2 5.75 23.28 -9.30
C SER A 2 4.61 22.40 -8.77
N SER A 3 3.51 23.00 -8.35
CA SER A 3 2.41 22.26 -7.78
C SER A 3 1.58 21.50 -8.82
N THR A 4 1.77 21.81 -10.09
CA THR A 4 0.94 21.24 -11.15
C THR A 4 1.08 19.72 -11.24
N GLY A 5 2.30 19.19 -11.07
CA GLY A 5 2.53 17.75 -11.14
C GLY A 5 1.87 17.01 -9.99
N GLU A 6 1.98 17.56 -8.78
CA GLU A 6 1.37 16.94 -7.61
C GLU A 6 -0.15 16.97 -7.69
N ASP A 7 -0.72 18.10 -8.11
CA ASP A 7 -2.15 18.22 -8.28
C ASP A 7 -2.67 17.22 -9.31
N THR A 8 -1.91 17.03 -10.40
CA THR A 8 -2.29 16.09 -11.43
C THR A 8 -2.23 14.66 -10.93
N LEU A 9 -1.23 14.31 -10.15
CA LEU A 9 -1.11 12.98 -9.58
C LEU A 9 -2.23 12.71 -8.58
N ALA A 10 -2.51 13.68 -7.71
CA ALA A 10 -3.60 13.54 -6.76
C ALA A 10 -4.94 13.39 -7.46
N ALA A 11 -5.13 14.08 -8.57
CA ALA A 11 -6.38 14.03 -9.33
C ALA A 11 -6.60 12.66 -9.98
N ARG A 12 -5.57 11.84 -10.12
CA ARG A 12 -5.69 10.51 -10.71
C ARG A 12 -6.21 9.45 -9.74
N GLY A 13 -6.40 9.80 -8.48
CA GLY A 13 -6.98 8.91 -7.49
C GLY A 13 -6.00 7.98 -6.81
N GLY A 14 -4.87 7.74 -7.41
CA GLY A 14 -3.79 6.94 -6.84
C GLY A 14 -2.48 7.26 -7.53
N HIS A 15 -1.40 7.24 -6.76
CA HIS A 15 -0.07 7.53 -7.31
C HIS A 15 1.02 6.93 -6.42
N VAL A 16 2.21 6.77 -6.98
CA VAL A 16 3.35 6.27 -6.22
C VAL A 16 3.79 7.33 -5.22
N LEU A 17 3.74 6.98 -3.94
CA LEU A 17 4.15 7.87 -2.86
C LEU A 17 5.62 7.66 -2.48
N ALA A 18 6.07 6.42 -2.48
CA ALA A 18 7.46 6.10 -2.19
C ALA A 18 7.87 4.91 -3.04
N GLU A 19 8.95 5.04 -3.76
CA GLU A 19 9.40 4.01 -4.69
C GLU A 19 10.25 2.95 -4.01
N ALA A 20 10.26 1.75 -4.60
CA ALA A 20 11.13 0.68 -4.14
C ALA A 20 12.60 1.02 -4.39
N VAL A 21 13.45 0.57 -3.51
CA VAL A 21 14.89 0.75 -3.61
C VAL A 21 15.54 -0.62 -3.80
N GLY A 22 16.47 -0.70 -4.71
CA GLY A 22 17.21 -1.93 -4.98
C GLY A 22 16.68 -2.74 -6.16
N GLY A 23 15.76 -2.17 -6.92
CA GLY A 23 15.21 -2.83 -8.10
C GLY A 23 13.71 -2.63 -8.23
N PRO A 24 13.07 -3.35 -9.14
CA PRO A 24 11.62 -3.30 -9.26
C PRO A 24 10.97 -3.76 -7.95
N PRO A 25 9.76 -3.28 -7.64
CA PRO A 25 9.13 -3.67 -6.38
C PRO A 25 8.81 -5.16 -6.33
N ASP A 26 9.11 -5.76 -5.19
CA ASP A 26 8.67 -7.11 -4.88
C ASP A 26 7.24 -7.10 -4.36
N VAL A 27 6.86 -5.99 -3.72
CA VAL A 27 5.52 -5.81 -3.17
C VAL A 27 5.11 -4.35 -3.27
N VAL A 28 3.82 -4.12 -3.46
CA VAL A 28 3.23 -2.78 -3.44
C VAL A 28 2.28 -2.68 -2.26
N LEU A 29 2.48 -1.68 -1.43
CA LEU A 29 1.61 -1.37 -0.30
C LEU A 29 0.65 -0.27 -0.75
N ILE A 30 -0.64 -0.57 -0.78
CA ILE A 30 -1.66 0.37 -1.25
C ILE A 30 -2.32 1.01 -0.05
N ALA A 31 -2.05 2.29 0.18
CA ALA A 31 -2.49 2.99 1.37
C ALA A 31 -3.78 3.78 1.13
N ALA A 32 -4.79 3.51 1.93
CA ALA A 32 -6.00 4.33 1.97
C ALA A 32 -5.67 5.70 2.54
N ALA A 33 -6.55 6.68 2.29
CA ALA A 33 -6.39 8.02 2.85
C ALA A 33 -6.26 7.93 4.37
N GLY A 34 -5.24 8.56 4.91
CA GLY A 34 -4.95 8.55 6.34
C GLY A 34 -4.08 7.40 6.80
N GLU A 35 -3.84 6.41 5.95
CA GLU A 35 -3.03 5.24 6.32
C GLU A 35 -1.61 5.31 5.77
N GLU A 36 -1.25 6.40 5.14
CA GLU A 36 0.08 6.59 4.56
C GLU A 36 1.22 6.40 5.59
N PRO A 37 1.10 6.91 6.82
CA PRO A 37 2.18 6.71 7.80
C PRO A 37 2.44 5.24 8.10
N VAL A 38 1.39 4.43 8.17
CA VAL A 38 1.53 2.99 8.41
C VAL A 38 2.26 2.33 7.26
N ALA A 39 1.83 2.65 6.04
CA ALA A 39 2.43 2.07 4.84
C ALA A 39 3.89 2.46 4.67
N LEU A 40 4.20 3.74 4.93
CA LEU A 40 5.58 4.22 4.82
C LEU A 40 6.48 3.55 5.85
N ARG A 41 6.00 3.38 7.06
CA ARG A 41 6.77 2.68 8.09
C ARG A 41 6.95 1.21 7.75
N ALA A 42 5.92 0.54 7.23
CA ALA A 42 6.02 -0.83 6.80
C ALA A 42 7.05 -0.98 5.68
N ARG A 43 7.09 -0.01 4.77
CA ARG A 43 8.08 0.00 3.70
C ARG A 43 9.50 0.04 4.28
N GLU A 44 9.73 0.87 5.28
CA GLU A 44 11.05 0.93 5.93
C GLU A 44 11.46 -0.43 6.50
N ILE A 45 10.52 -1.12 7.15
CA ILE A 45 10.78 -2.44 7.71
C ILE A 45 11.13 -3.44 6.61
N LEU A 46 10.37 -3.43 5.53
CA LEU A 46 10.57 -4.35 4.41
C LEU A 46 11.88 -4.08 3.68
N GLN A 47 12.17 -2.81 3.42
CA GLN A 47 13.43 -2.45 2.76
C GLN A 47 14.64 -2.84 3.60
N ALA A 48 14.54 -2.70 4.92
CA ALA A 48 15.62 -3.13 5.82
C ALA A 48 15.81 -4.64 5.78
N ALA A 49 14.77 -5.38 5.44
CA ALA A 49 14.83 -6.84 5.30
C ALA A 49 15.18 -7.28 3.88
N GLY A 50 15.52 -6.37 2.99
CA GLY A 50 15.89 -6.70 1.62
C GLY A 50 14.72 -6.88 0.66
N VAL A 51 13.53 -6.48 1.06
CA VAL A 51 12.33 -6.58 0.22
C VAL A 51 12.06 -5.21 -0.43
N ALA A 52 12.19 -5.13 -1.74
CA ALA A 52 11.95 -3.90 -2.47
C ALA A 52 10.45 -3.58 -2.42
N SER A 53 10.10 -2.45 -1.85
CA SER A 53 8.71 -2.14 -1.52
C SER A 53 8.32 -0.75 -1.99
N ARG A 54 7.23 -0.70 -2.75
CA ARG A 54 6.63 0.56 -3.23
C ARG A 54 5.41 0.87 -2.39
N VAL A 55 5.22 2.13 -2.03
CA VAL A 55 3.98 2.60 -1.41
C VAL A 55 3.20 3.41 -2.44
N VAL A 56 1.94 3.08 -2.61
CA VAL A 56 1.01 3.79 -3.47
C VAL A 56 -0.06 4.42 -2.59
N ALA A 57 -0.21 5.74 -2.69
CA ALA A 57 -1.32 6.43 -2.04
C ALA A 57 -2.56 6.25 -2.91
N MET A 58 -3.66 5.82 -2.31
CA MET A 58 -4.88 5.52 -3.05
C MET A 58 -6.09 6.19 -2.39
N PRO A 59 -6.16 7.53 -2.39
CA PRO A 59 -7.26 8.21 -1.73
C PRO A 59 -8.60 8.07 -2.46
N ARG A 60 -8.58 7.81 -3.75
CA ARG A 60 -9.81 7.68 -4.55
C ARG A 60 -9.71 6.52 -5.53
N PRO A 61 -9.92 5.29 -5.05
CA PRO A 61 -9.75 4.10 -5.90
C PRO A 61 -10.60 4.11 -7.16
N ALA A 62 -11.84 4.58 -7.07
CA ALA A 62 -12.70 4.60 -8.24
C ALA A 62 -12.17 5.51 -9.34
N ARG A 63 -11.57 6.62 -8.96
CA ARG A 63 -10.96 7.54 -9.92
C ARG A 63 -9.72 6.93 -10.55
N PHE A 64 -8.93 6.22 -9.75
CA PHE A 64 -7.74 5.53 -10.26
C PHE A 64 -8.13 4.50 -11.32
N GLU A 65 -9.21 3.77 -11.10
CA GLU A 65 -9.65 2.76 -12.05
C GLU A 65 -10.07 3.34 -13.39
N ARG A 66 -10.41 4.63 -13.43
CA ARG A 66 -10.77 5.32 -14.67
C ARG A 66 -9.57 5.83 -15.44
N GLN A 67 -8.38 5.73 -14.87
CA GLN A 67 -7.16 6.19 -15.55
C GLN A 67 -6.80 5.24 -16.70
N PRO A 68 -6.00 5.72 -17.66
CA PRO A 68 -5.54 4.86 -18.76
C PRO A 68 -4.84 3.61 -18.24
N ALA A 69 -4.98 2.53 -18.97
CA ALA A 69 -4.37 1.26 -18.58
C ALA A 69 -2.86 1.37 -18.38
N GLU A 70 -2.20 2.17 -19.21
CA GLU A 70 -0.74 2.39 -19.06
C GLU A 70 -0.39 2.97 -17.71
N TYR A 71 -1.16 3.96 -17.25
CA TYR A 71 -0.90 4.58 -15.97
C TYR A 71 -1.14 3.60 -14.84
N ARG A 72 -2.26 2.86 -14.90
CA ARG A 72 -2.61 1.90 -13.86
C ARG A 72 -1.56 0.79 -13.77
N GLU A 73 -1.08 0.32 -14.90
CA GLU A 73 -0.05 -0.71 -14.94
C GLU A 73 1.27 -0.20 -14.38
N ARG A 74 1.58 1.06 -14.62
CA ARG A 74 2.81 1.68 -14.13
C ARG A 74 2.79 1.80 -12.60
N VAL A 75 1.65 2.15 -12.04
CA VAL A 75 1.49 2.33 -10.59
C VAL A 75 1.36 0.98 -9.89
N LEU A 76 0.54 0.09 -10.44
CA LEU A 76 0.27 -1.24 -9.89
C LEU A 76 0.58 -2.30 -10.94
N PRO A 77 1.85 -2.67 -11.10
CA PRO A 77 2.24 -3.66 -12.12
C PRO A 77 1.58 -5.02 -11.86
N ARG A 78 1.24 -5.68 -12.93
CA ARG A 78 0.72 -7.06 -12.84
C ARG A 78 1.82 -7.98 -12.35
N GLY A 79 1.40 -8.99 -11.60
CA GLY A 79 2.33 -10.01 -11.13
C GLY A 79 3.13 -9.61 -9.91
N VAL A 80 2.93 -8.41 -9.42
CA VAL A 80 3.59 -7.96 -8.19
C VAL A 80 2.61 -8.12 -7.03
N ALA A 81 3.09 -8.67 -5.92
CA ALA A 81 2.27 -8.84 -4.72
C ALA A 81 1.75 -7.49 -4.22
N ARG A 82 0.53 -7.45 -3.76
CA ARG A 82 -0.12 -6.23 -3.28
C ARG A 82 -0.70 -6.46 -1.90
N VAL A 83 -0.55 -5.45 -1.04
CA VAL A 83 -1.16 -5.45 0.30
C VAL A 83 -1.89 -4.14 0.47
N SER A 84 -3.18 -4.19 0.79
CA SER A 84 -3.92 -2.98 1.07
C SER A 84 -3.78 -2.61 2.54
N VAL A 85 -3.60 -1.31 2.78
CA VAL A 85 -3.36 -0.78 4.12
C VAL A 85 -4.53 0.12 4.47
N GLY A 86 -5.36 -0.31 5.40
CA GLY A 86 -6.51 0.44 5.91
C GLY A 86 -7.78 0.26 5.11
N ALA A 87 -8.80 0.90 5.51
CA ALA A 87 -10.10 1.19 4.91
C ALA A 87 -10.77 0.15 4.00
N GLY A 88 -10.53 -1.07 4.17
CA GLY A 88 -10.79 -2.00 3.15
C GLY A 88 -12.11 -2.70 3.05
N SER A 89 -13.21 -2.05 3.33
CA SER A 89 -14.49 -2.75 3.16
C SER A 89 -15.15 -2.49 1.80
N SER A 90 -14.59 -1.64 0.96
CA SER A 90 -15.18 -1.38 -0.35
C SER A 90 -14.73 -2.41 -1.37
N LEU A 91 -15.62 -2.71 -2.31
CA LEU A 91 -15.30 -3.63 -3.40
C LEU A 91 -14.11 -3.13 -4.22
N GLY A 92 -13.98 -1.81 -4.37
CA GLY A 92 -12.86 -1.23 -5.09
C GLY A 92 -11.52 -1.60 -4.47
N TRP A 93 -11.45 -1.64 -3.14
CA TRP A 93 -10.23 -2.03 -2.47
C TRP A 93 -9.87 -3.48 -2.69
N TYR A 94 -10.85 -4.37 -2.64
CA TYR A 94 -10.60 -5.78 -2.92
C TYR A 94 -10.15 -5.99 -4.35
N ALA A 95 -10.74 -5.25 -5.29
CA ALA A 95 -10.33 -5.33 -6.68
C ALA A 95 -8.88 -4.87 -6.88
N LEU A 96 -8.48 -3.78 -6.23
CA LEU A 96 -7.12 -3.26 -6.33
C LEU A 96 -6.10 -4.17 -5.67
N ALA A 97 -6.45 -4.72 -4.53
CA ALA A 97 -5.58 -5.63 -3.80
C ALA A 97 -5.55 -7.03 -4.43
N GLY A 98 -6.43 -7.29 -5.38
CA GLY A 98 -6.57 -8.61 -5.95
C GLY A 98 -7.13 -9.56 -4.91
N GLN A 99 -6.68 -10.81 -4.92
CA GLN A 99 -7.12 -11.78 -3.92
C GLN A 99 -6.32 -11.65 -2.63
N ALA A 100 -5.89 -10.46 -2.37
CA ALA A 100 -4.86 -10.21 -1.39
C ALA A 100 -5.31 -10.26 0.06
N GLY A 101 -6.48 -10.70 0.37
CA GLY A 101 -6.88 -10.86 1.74
C GLY A 101 -7.29 -9.55 2.42
N ALA A 102 -7.51 -9.64 3.71
CA ALA A 102 -8.07 -8.53 4.47
C ALA A 102 -7.11 -7.34 4.57
N PRO A 103 -7.62 -6.12 4.50
CA PRO A 103 -6.81 -4.94 4.74
C PRO A 103 -6.23 -4.93 6.16
N VAL A 104 -5.06 -4.33 6.29
CA VAL A 104 -4.38 -4.17 7.58
C VAL A 104 -4.17 -2.67 7.79
N GLY A 105 -4.40 -2.17 8.99
CA GLY A 105 -4.15 -0.77 9.26
C GLY A 105 -4.81 -0.29 10.53
N LEU A 106 -4.81 1.03 10.71
CA LEU A 106 -5.32 1.66 11.93
C LEU A 106 -6.81 1.45 12.13
N ALA A 107 -7.57 1.44 11.06
CA ALA A 107 -9.02 1.30 11.14
C ALA A 107 -9.44 0.00 11.83
N GLY A 108 -8.66 -1.06 11.71
CA GLY A 108 -8.94 -2.33 12.36
C GLY A 108 -8.54 -2.37 13.82
N ALA A 109 -7.87 -1.36 14.32
CA ALA A 109 -7.39 -1.34 15.69
C ALA A 109 -8.33 -0.67 16.67
N GLY A 110 -9.42 -0.06 16.23
CA GLY A 110 -10.43 0.50 17.11
C GLY A 110 -9.99 1.72 17.87
N LEU A 111 -9.61 2.74 17.18
CA LEU A 111 -8.84 3.83 17.75
C LEU A 111 -9.57 4.99 18.37
N SER A 112 -9.45 5.15 19.66
CA SER A 112 -9.71 6.41 20.34
C SER A 112 -8.65 6.59 21.42
N ALA A 113 -7.41 6.46 21.05
CA ALA A 113 -6.31 6.39 21.99
C ALA A 113 -5.60 7.74 22.15
N PRO A 114 -4.96 8.02 23.30
CA PRO A 114 -4.09 9.17 23.44
C PRO A 114 -2.86 9.06 22.54
N TYR A 115 -2.16 10.17 22.36
CA TYR A 115 -1.08 10.30 21.41
C TYR A 115 -0.03 9.19 21.43
N GLN A 116 0.45 8.87 22.62
CA GLN A 116 1.49 7.86 22.74
C GLN A 116 1.01 6.51 22.26
N THR A 117 -0.20 6.15 22.65
CA THR A 117 -0.79 4.90 22.23
C THR A 117 -1.02 4.87 20.73
N LEU A 118 -1.38 6.03 20.16
CA LEU A 118 -1.57 6.12 18.71
C LEU A 118 -0.27 5.86 17.97
N TYR A 119 0.83 6.44 18.43
CA TYR A 119 2.14 6.20 17.84
C TYR A 119 2.51 4.72 17.91
N GLU A 120 2.30 4.10 19.05
CA GLU A 120 2.55 2.67 19.22
C GLU A 120 1.68 1.83 18.32
N GLN A 121 0.44 2.25 18.11
CA GLN A 121 -0.47 1.53 17.21
C GLN A 121 -0.04 1.64 15.76
N VAL A 122 0.50 2.78 15.34
CA VAL A 122 1.05 2.92 14.00
C VAL A 122 2.20 1.94 13.81
N ALA A 123 3.11 1.88 14.78
CA ALA A 123 4.26 0.98 14.71
C ALA A 123 3.81 -0.49 14.67
N PHE A 124 2.83 -0.85 15.49
CA PHE A 124 2.30 -2.21 15.52
C PHE A 124 1.61 -2.57 14.21
N ALA A 125 0.80 -1.66 13.68
CA ALA A 125 0.12 -1.88 12.41
C ALA A 125 1.12 -2.02 11.28
N ALA A 126 2.19 -1.23 11.28
CA ALA A 126 3.22 -1.30 10.25
C ALA A 126 3.92 -2.66 10.28
N GLU A 127 4.20 -3.19 11.46
CA GLU A 127 4.80 -4.51 11.57
C GLU A 127 3.89 -5.60 11.02
N ARG A 128 2.57 -5.47 11.27
CA ARG A 128 1.60 -6.41 10.73
C ARG A 128 1.53 -6.33 9.22
N VAL A 129 1.56 -5.14 8.67
CA VAL A 129 1.57 -4.94 7.22
C VAL A 129 2.81 -5.59 6.60
N ALA A 130 3.98 -5.35 7.21
CA ALA A 130 5.22 -5.92 6.72
C ALA A 130 5.18 -7.46 6.78
N ALA A 131 4.66 -8.01 7.85
CA ALA A 131 4.52 -9.46 7.98
C ALA A 131 3.59 -10.03 6.92
N GLN A 132 2.47 -9.35 6.67
CA GLN A 132 1.52 -9.76 5.64
C GLN A 132 2.16 -9.74 4.25
N ALA A 133 2.94 -8.70 3.97
CA ALA A 133 3.63 -8.58 2.69
C ALA A 133 4.63 -9.72 2.49
N ARG A 134 5.39 -10.05 3.52
CA ARG A 134 6.36 -11.13 3.43
C ARG A 134 5.67 -12.47 3.23
N GLN A 135 4.55 -12.68 3.90
CA GLN A 135 3.80 -13.91 3.72
C GLN A 135 3.28 -14.06 2.30
N ARG A 136 2.83 -12.96 1.70
CA ARG A 136 2.38 -12.98 0.31
C ARG A 136 3.49 -13.35 -0.65
N LEU A 137 4.69 -12.88 -0.39
CA LEU A 137 5.83 -13.21 -1.23
C LEU A 137 6.16 -14.70 -1.13
N VAL A 138 6.08 -15.27 0.06
CA VAL A 138 6.30 -16.71 0.25
C VAL A 138 5.23 -17.51 -0.50
N GLU A 139 3.97 -17.13 -0.34
CA GLU A 139 2.87 -17.81 -1.03
C GLU A 139 3.01 -17.72 -2.54
N GLY A 140 3.43 -16.57 -3.04
CA GLY A 140 3.66 -16.38 -4.47
C GLY A 140 4.75 -17.29 -5.01
N ARG A 141 5.83 -17.45 -4.27
CA ARG A 141 6.91 -18.34 -4.65
C ARG A 141 6.47 -19.78 -4.64
N GLU A 142 5.70 -20.19 -3.66
CA GLU A 142 5.18 -21.55 -3.60
C GLU A 142 4.28 -21.85 -4.78
N ARG A 143 3.43 -20.89 -5.18
CA ARG A 143 2.58 -21.08 -6.34
C ARG A 143 3.36 -21.11 -7.65
N ALA A 144 4.45 -20.39 -7.72
CA ALA A 144 5.29 -20.36 -8.92
C ALA A 144 6.13 -21.65 -9.05
N ALA A 145 6.41 -22.27 -7.93
CA ALA A 145 7.14 -23.53 -7.94
C ALA A 145 6.19 -24.67 -8.26
#